data_f2c247ebcc9a164e74631b842486bde5
#
_entry.id   f2c247ebcc9a164e74631b842486bde5
#
_cell.length_a   1.000
_cell.length_b   1.000
_cell.length_c   1.000
_cell.angle_alpha   90.00
_cell.angle_beta   90.00
_cell.angle_gamma   90.00
#
_symmetry.space_group_name_H-M   'P 1'
#
loop_
_entity.id
_entity.type
_entity.pdbx_description
1 polymer ?
#
loop_
_entity_poly.entity_id
_entity_poly.type
_entity_poly.pdbx_seq_one_letter_code
_entity_poly.pdbx_strand_id
1 'polypeptide(L)'
;MAGLAIFPNLRAHIDHRQRSMGRRSRVADQHKVLVLNGPNLNMLGVREPEIYGSDTLADIESTCQKHAATLGLSIEFRQSNIEGELVTWIQEARETTDALIVNAGAFTHTSVALLDALSIYQKPIIELHMSNIFAREEFRHRSYISAAASGIICGFGANGYALALDAVNRLLARG
;
A
#
# COMPACT_ATOMS: atom_id res chain seq x y z
N MET A 1 -59.15 49.92 -14.96
CA MET A 1 -58.69 51.19 -14.39
C MET A 1 -57.70 50.92 -13.33
N ALA A 2 -56.55 51.57 -13.48
CA ALA A 2 -55.51 51.89 -12.47
C ALA A 2 -54.84 50.71 -11.73
N GLY A 3 -53.58 50.74 -11.54
CA GLY A 3 -52.54 51.72 -11.64
C GLY A 3 -51.20 51.09 -11.42
N LEU A 4 -50.27 51.60 -12.21
CA LEU A 4 -48.88 51.25 -12.22
C LEU A 4 -48.17 51.75 -10.97
N ALA A 5 -47.48 50.90 -10.22
CA ALA A 5 -46.59 51.31 -9.14
C ALA A 5 -45.14 51.06 -9.57
N ILE A 6 -44.43 52.18 -9.73
CA ILE A 6 -43.02 52.27 -10.12
C ILE A 6 -42.17 52.01 -8.85
N PHE A 7 -41.24 51.03 -8.89
CA PHE A 7 -40.23 50.89 -7.86
C PHE A 7 -38.93 51.56 -8.29
N PRO A 8 -38.33 52.43 -7.47
CA PRO A 8 -37.07 53.10 -7.81
C PRO A 8 -35.84 52.17 -7.53
N ASN A 9 -34.86 52.35 -8.40
CA ASN A 9 -33.52 51.75 -8.34
C ASN A 9 -32.88 51.89 -6.97
N LEU A 10 -32.47 50.77 -6.42
CA LEU A 10 -31.51 50.73 -5.33
C LEU A 10 -30.20 50.14 -5.87
N ARG A 11 -29.25 51.06 -6.25
CA ARG A 11 -27.85 50.69 -6.53
C ARG A 11 -27.21 50.26 -5.21
N ALA A 12 -27.06 48.95 -5.00
CA ALA A 12 -26.20 48.42 -3.94
C ALA A 12 -24.75 48.49 -4.37
N HIS A 13 -23.99 49.24 -3.61
CA HIS A 13 -22.51 49.29 -3.66
C HIS A 13 -21.97 47.90 -3.49
N ILE A 14 -21.25 47.40 -4.49
CA ILE A 14 -20.43 46.16 -4.37
C ILE A 14 -19.12 46.57 -3.74
N ASP A 15 -18.99 46.33 -2.46
CA ASP A 15 -17.76 46.47 -1.68
C ASP A 15 -16.73 45.41 -2.14
N HIS A 16 -15.75 45.84 -2.92
CA HIS A 16 -14.60 45.03 -3.32
C HIS A 16 -13.61 44.91 -2.16
N ARG A 17 -14.02 44.30 -1.04
CA ARG A 17 -13.07 43.86 -0.01
C ARG A 17 -12.70 42.39 -0.24
N GLN A 18 -11.56 42.24 -0.90
CA GLN A 18 -10.51 41.29 -0.64
C GLN A 18 -10.95 39.96 0.01
N ARG A 19 -11.22 38.98 -0.79
CA ARG A 19 -11.02 37.60 -0.37
C ARG A 19 -9.62 37.13 -0.78
N SER A 20 -8.62 37.58 -0.05
CA SER A 20 -7.35 36.86 0.03
C SER A 20 -7.59 35.61 0.90
N MET A 21 -8.32 34.66 0.37
CA MET A 21 -8.30 33.31 0.94
C MET A 21 -6.92 32.75 0.64
N GLY A 22 -6.06 32.82 1.65
CA GLY A 22 -4.78 32.16 1.68
C GLY A 22 -4.98 30.72 1.19
N ARG A 23 -4.36 30.40 0.08
CA ARG A 23 -4.14 29.04 -0.38
C ARG A 23 -3.28 28.38 0.71
N ARG A 24 -3.93 27.83 1.75
CA ARG A 24 -3.28 26.83 2.58
C ARG A 24 -2.88 25.75 1.58
N SER A 25 -1.59 25.62 1.34
CA SER A 25 -1.04 24.45 0.69
C SER A 25 -1.54 23.27 1.51
N ARG A 26 -2.54 22.52 1.00
CA ARG A 26 -2.76 21.18 1.49
C ARG A 26 -1.42 20.50 1.25
N VAL A 27 -0.73 20.16 2.33
CA VAL A 27 0.23 19.08 2.30
C VAL A 27 -0.59 17.94 1.72
N ALA A 28 -0.28 17.50 0.51
CA ALA A 28 -0.97 16.39 -0.12
C ALA A 28 -0.88 15.25 0.90
N ASP A 29 -2.04 14.71 1.31
CA ASP A 29 -2.06 13.60 2.23
C ASP A 29 -1.23 12.49 1.58
N GLN A 30 -0.14 12.14 2.25
CA GLN A 30 0.83 11.17 1.75
C GLN A 30 0.16 9.79 1.74
N HIS A 31 0.11 9.12 0.59
CA HIS A 31 -0.46 7.79 0.52
C HIS A 31 0.26 6.84 1.47
N LYS A 32 -0.52 6.09 2.23
CA LYS A 32 -0.03 5.13 3.21
C LYS A 32 -0.09 3.71 2.66
N VAL A 33 1.04 3.01 2.70
CA VAL A 33 1.19 1.62 2.25
C VAL A 33 1.51 0.73 3.44
N LEU A 34 0.77 -0.36 3.61
CA LEU A 34 1.11 -1.39 4.58
C LEU A 34 1.95 -2.48 3.89
N VAL A 35 3.13 -2.73 4.45
CA VAL A 35 4.02 -3.84 4.04
C VAL A 35 3.87 -4.96 5.06
N LEU A 36 3.27 -6.07 4.64
CA LEU A 36 3.03 -7.25 5.47
C LEU A 36 4.02 -8.35 5.16
N ASN A 37 4.62 -8.87 6.20
CA ASN A 37 5.59 -9.96 6.15
C ASN A 37 5.09 -11.15 6.96
N GLY A 38 5.06 -12.31 6.35
CA GLY A 38 4.61 -13.57 6.93
C GLY A 38 5.70 -14.32 7.70
N PRO A 39 5.47 -15.62 7.96
CA PRO A 39 6.29 -16.43 8.84
C PRO A 39 7.72 -16.56 8.34
N ASN A 40 8.64 -16.65 9.30
CA ASN A 40 10.07 -16.82 9.15
C ASN A 40 10.82 -15.64 8.49
N LEU A 41 10.15 -14.56 8.06
CA LEU A 41 10.84 -13.39 7.52
C LEU A 41 11.62 -12.62 8.61
N ASN A 42 11.24 -12.77 9.88
CA ASN A 42 12.02 -12.31 11.02
C ASN A 42 13.40 -13.02 11.17
N MET A 43 13.60 -14.14 10.46
CA MET A 43 14.86 -14.90 10.48
C MET A 43 15.76 -14.60 9.29
N LEU A 44 15.46 -13.60 8.49
CA LEU A 44 16.34 -13.12 7.40
C LEU A 44 17.70 -12.68 7.96
N GLY A 45 18.74 -12.91 7.16
CA GLY A 45 20.13 -12.70 7.57
C GLY A 45 20.74 -13.86 8.38
N VAL A 46 19.90 -14.75 8.95
CA VAL A 46 20.36 -15.94 9.71
C VAL A 46 20.03 -17.22 8.95
N ARG A 47 18.87 -17.26 8.26
CA ARG A 47 18.37 -18.44 7.56
C ARG A 47 18.68 -18.37 6.06
N GLU A 48 19.27 -19.43 5.52
CA GLU A 48 19.47 -19.68 4.08
C GLU A 48 20.02 -18.43 3.33
N PRO A 49 21.19 -17.86 3.74
CA PRO A 49 21.69 -16.63 3.14
C PRO A 49 22.02 -16.78 1.63
N GLU A 50 22.25 -17.99 1.15
CA GLU A 50 22.42 -18.32 -0.27
C GLU A 50 21.16 -18.15 -1.11
N ILE A 51 19.96 -18.17 -0.48
CA ILE A 51 18.67 -18.00 -1.16
C ILE A 51 18.13 -16.58 -0.97
N TYR A 52 18.26 -16.03 0.24
CA TYR A 52 17.60 -14.77 0.64
C TYR A 52 18.59 -13.60 0.79
N GLY A 53 19.90 -13.84 0.77
CA GLY A 53 20.93 -12.83 1.03
C GLY A 53 21.21 -12.64 2.53
N SER A 54 22.14 -11.70 2.83
CA SER A 54 22.57 -11.38 4.19
C SER A 54 21.73 -10.28 4.88
N ASP A 55 20.84 -9.62 4.14
CA ASP A 55 20.04 -8.53 4.68
C ASP A 55 19.06 -9.05 5.73
N THR A 56 19.00 -8.37 6.87
CA THR A 56 17.98 -8.62 7.89
C THR A 56 16.67 -7.96 7.51
N LEU A 57 15.57 -8.38 8.14
CA LEU A 57 14.28 -7.74 7.94
C LEU A 57 14.28 -6.25 8.32
N ALA A 58 15.08 -5.87 9.33
CA ALA A 58 15.25 -4.48 9.74
C ALA A 58 16.01 -3.64 8.68
N ASP A 59 17.00 -4.23 7.99
CA ASP A 59 17.69 -3.57 6.88
C ASP A 59 16.73 -3.31 5.71
N ILE A 60 15.89 -4.30 5.40
CA ILE A 60 14.85 -4.19 4.39
C ILE A 60 13.86 -3.09 4.76
N GLU A 61 13.36 -3.06 6.00
CA GLU A 61 12.45 -2.00 6.48
C GLU A 61 13.08 -0.63 6.33
N SER A 62 14.33 -0.43 6.79
CA SER A 62 15.06 0.83 6.65
C SER A 62 15.17 1.28 5.20
N THR A 63 15.48 0.35 4.30
CA THR A 63 15.59 0.61 2.86
C THR A 63 14.22 0.99 2.26
N CYS A 64 13.16 0.29 2.65
CA CYS A 64 11.79 0.58 2.24
C CYS A 64 11.34 1.98 2.68
N GLN A 65 11.62 2.37 3.94
CA GLN A 65 11.29 3.68 4.46
C GLN A 65 11.97 4.80 3.66
N LYS A 66 13.25 4.66 3.37
CA LYS A 66 14.02 5.63 2.57
C LYS A 66 13.47 5.72 1.15
N HIS A 67 13.20 4.58 0.50
CA HIS A 67 12.69 4.55 -0.87
C HIS A 67 11.27 5.13 -0.96
N ALA A 68 10.38 4.75 -0.05
CA ALA A 68 9.02 5.28 0.03
C ALA A 68 8.99 6.81 0.17
N ALA A 69 9.89 7.38 0.99
CA ALA A 69 10.02 8.82 1.13
C ALA A 69 10.36 9.53 -0.20
N THR A 70 11.20 8.92 -1.05
CA THR A 70 11.50 9.47 -2.40
C THR A 70 10.31 9.46 -3.34
N LEU A 71 9.35 8.56 -3.10
CA LEU A 71 8.11 8.43 -3.87
C LEU A 71 6.95 9.26 -3.30
N GLY A 72 7.16 9.95 -2.17
CA GLY A 72 6.09 10.65 -1.47
C GLY A 72 5.09 9.71 -0.79
N LEU A 73 5.50 8.47 -0.49
CA LEU A 73 4.70 7.49 0.23
C LEU A 73 5.11 7.42 1.70
N SER A 74 4.16 7.06 2.57
CA SER A 74 4.44 6.61 3.93
C SER A 74 4.22 5.10 4.01
N ILE A 75 5.03 4.41 4.80
CA ILE A 75 4.86 2.97 4.98
C ILE A 75 4.67 2.62 6.45
N GLU A 76 3.87 1.60 6.65
CA GLU A 76 3.80 0.83 7.88
C GLU A 76 4.33 -0.56 7.57
N PHE A 77 5.29 -1.05 8.37
CA PHE A 77 5.97 -2.31 8.11
C PHE A 77 5.69 -3.27 9.27
N ARG A 78 5.06 -4.41 9.00
CA ARG A 78 4.67 -5.40 10.01
C ARG A 78 5.14 -6.80 9.62
N GLN A 79 5.43 -7.62 10.62
CA GLN A 79 5.76 -9.03 10.44
C GLN A 79 5.10 -9.87 11.53
N SER A 80 4.57 -11.04 11.15
CA SER A 80 4.11 -12.04 12.12
C SER A 80 4.29 -13.47 11.58
N ASN A 81 4.52 -14.39 12.51
CA ASN A 81 4.44 -15.82 12.27
C ASN A 81 3.02 -16.38 12.50
N ILE A 82 2.07 -15.52 12.90
CA ILE A 82 0.70 -15.90 13.24
C ILE A 82 -0.23 -15.47 12.11
N GLU A 83 -0.86 -16.43 11.44
CA GLU A 83 -1.76 -16.18 10.31
C GLU A 83 -2.92 -15.23 10.67
N GLY A 84 -3.53 -15.43 11.84
CA GLY A 84 -4.66 -14.60 12.30
C GLY A 84 -4.29 -13.13 12.53
N GLU A 85 -3.04 -12.83 12.90
CA GLU A 85 -2.58 -11.42 13.00
C GLU A 85 -2.51 -10.78 11.62
N LEU A 86 -2.00 -11.48 10.61
CA LEU A 86 -1.97 -10.96 9.24
C LEU A 86 -3.38 -10.71 8.72
N VAL A 87 -4.32 -11.62 8.96
CA VAL A 87 -5.75 -11.45 8.62
C VAL A 87 -6.32 -10.20 9.28
N THR A 88 -6.09 -10.02 10.58
CA THR A 88 -6.57 -8.85 11.34
C THR A 88 -5.98 -7.55 10.77
N TRP A 89 -4.68 -7.51 10.51
CA TRP A 89 -4.02 -6.32 9.95
C TRP A 89 -4.51 -5.95 8.55
N ILE A 90 -4.83 -6.94 7.70
CA ILE A 90 -5.44 -6.68 6.39
C ILE A 90 -6.83 -6.06 6.56
N GLN A 91 -7.63 -6.54 7.52
CA GLN A 91 -8.96 -6.00 7.80
C GLN A 91 -8.87 -4.55 8.30
N GLU A 92 -7.94 -4.25 9.22
CA GLU A 92 -7.69 -2.88 9.72
C GLU A 92 -7.19 -1.95 8.62
N ALA A 93 -6.35 -2.46 7.72
CA ALA A 93 -5.76 -1.68 6.63
C ALA A 93 -6.79 -1.13 5.64
N ARG A 94 -7.98 -1.72 5.55
CA ARG A 94 -9.06 -1.24 4.67
C ARG A 94 -9.38 0.23 4.88
N GLU A 95 -9.38 0.68 6.13
CA GLU A 95 -9.75 2.05 6.50
C GLU A 95 -8.53 2.96 6.65
N THR A 96 -7.32 2.39 6.80
CA THR A 96 -6.15 3.14 7.25
C THR A 96 -5.03 3.26 6.21
N THR A 97 -5.11 2.50 5.11
CA THR A 97 -4.06 2.49 4.07
C THR A 97 -4.63 2.57 2.67
N ASP A 98 -3.80 2.95 1.70
CA ASP A 98 -4.17 3.12 0.29
C ASP A 98 -3.73 1.94 -0.57
N ALA A 99 -2.75 1.15 -0.12
CA ALA A 99 -2.26 -0.04 -0.81
C ALA A 99 -1.61 -1.03 0.15
N LEU A 100 -1.46 -2.29 -0.29
CA LEU A 100 -0.72 -3.35 0.40
C LEU A 100 0.43 -3.87 -0.44
N ILE A 101 1.54 -4.20 0.23
CA ILE A 101 2.58 -5.10 -0.27
C ILE A 101 2.59 -6.31 0.66
N VAL A 102 2.40 -7.51 0.12
CA VAL A 102 2.24 -8.73 0.92
C VAL A 102 3.27 -9.77 0.54
N ASN A 103 4.24 -9.99 1.42
CA ASN A 103 5.12 -11.14 1.39
C ASN A 103 4.63 -12.14 2.45
N ALA A 104 3.64 -12.95 2.11
CA ALA A 104 3.00 -13.86 3.06
C ALA A 104 3.88 -15.09 3.41
N GLY A 105 5.08 -15.22 2.82
CA GLY A 105 5.95 -16.36 3.06
C GLY A 105 5.26 -17.68 2.71
N ALA A 106 5.35 -18.68 3.59
CA ALA A 106 4.72 -19.98 3.37
C ALA A 106 3.19 -19.92 3.31
N PHE A 107 2.56 -18.95 3.98
CA PHE A 107 1.10 -18.80 3.95
C PHE A 107 0.55 -18.48 2.56
N THR A 108 1.38 -17.98 1.63
CA THR A 108 1.03 -17.82 0.22
C THR A 108 0.46 -19.11 -0.38
N HIS A 109 1.03 -20.25 0.00
CA HIS A 109 0.72 -21.56 -0.58
C HIS A 109 -0.36 -22.34 0.17
N THR A 110 -0.82 -21.85 1.34
CA THR A 110 -1.68 -22.61 2.26
C THR A 110 -2.91 -21.84 2.73
N SER A 111 -2.87 -20.50 2.73
CA SER A 111 -3.90 -19.72 3.43
C SER A 111 -5.03 -19.24 2.50
N VAL A 112 -6.17 -19.90 2.62
CA VAL A 112 -7.44 -19.40 2.08
C VAL A 112 -7.93 -18.21 2.92
N ALA A 113 -7.66 -18.18 4.23
CA ALA A 113 -8.07 -17.09 5.11
C ALA A 113 -7.42 -15.75 4.70
N LEU A 114 -6.15 -15.77 4.30
CA LEU A 114 -5.50 -14.57 3.76
C LEU A 114 -6.10 -14.14 2.41
N LEU A 115 -6.40 -15.08 1.51
CA LEU A 115 -7.08 -14.77 0.25
C LEU A 115 -8.41 -14.05 0.51
N ASP A 116 -9.24 -14.59 1.42
CA ASP A 116 -10.54 -14.01 1.75
C ASP A 116 -10.39 -12.58 2.33
N ALA A 117 -9.44 -12.39 3.25
CA ALA A 117 -9.16 -11.08 3.81
C ALA A 117 -8.68 -10.06 2.75
N LEU A 118 -7.77 -10.48 1.85
CA LEU A 118 -7.27 -9.64 0.76
C LEU A 118 -8.38 -9.30 -0.25
N SER A 119 -9.31 -10.22 -0.50
CA SER A 119 -10.44 -10.00 -1.40
C SER A 119 -11.39 -8.89 -0.91
N ILE A 120 -11.45 -8.66 0.40
CA ILE A 120 -12.25 -7.58 1.01
C ILE A 120 -11.54 -6.22 0.91
N TYR A 121 -10.21 -6.18 0.74
CA TYR A 121 -9.43 -4.95 0.80
C TYR A 121 -9.75 -3.95 -0.32
N GLN A 122 -10.00 -4.41 -1.53
CA GLN A 122 -10.49 -3.64 -2.70
C GLN A 122 -9.63 -2.43 -3.12
N LYS A 123 -8.37 -2.36 -2.71
CA LYS A 123 -7.37 -1.37 -3.13
C LYS A 123 -6.16 -2.09 -3.71
N PRO A 124 -5.16 -1.40 -4.31
CA PRO A 124 -4.01 -2.05 -4.90
C PRO A 124 -3.27 -2.97 -3.92
N ILE A 125 -2.98 -4.18 -4.37
CA ILE A 125 -2.22 -5.20 -3.64
C ILE A 125 -1.09 -5.68 -4.54
N ILE A 126 0.14 -5.62 -4.06
CA ILE A 126 1.29 -6.28 -4.70
C ILE A 126 1.68 -7.50 -3.88
N GLU A 127 1.59 -8.66 -4.49
CA GLU A 127 2.18 -9.89 -3.95
C GLU A 127 3.69 -9.88 -4.17
N LEU A 128 4.46 -10.17 -3.14
CA LEU A 128 5.92 -10.14 -3.17
C LEU A 128 6.52 -11.45 -2.67
N HIS A 129 7.50 -11.96 -3.42
CA HIS A 129 8.37 -13.05 -3.01
C HIS A 129 9.82 -12.67 -3.26
N MET A 130 10.69 -12.81 -2.24
CA MET A 130 12.12 -12.55 -2.40
C MET A 130 12.77 -13.56 -3.33
N SER A 131 12.44 -14.85 -3.21
CA SER A 131 12.92 -15.90 -4.11
C SER A 131 12.02 -16.03 -5.34
N ASN A 132 12.58 -16.60 -6.42
CA ASN A 132 11.77 -17.05 -7.55
C ASN A 132 11.04 -18.35 -7.16
N ILE A 133 9.75 -18.25 -6.85
CA ILE A 133 8.94 -19.39 -6.41
C ILE A 133 8.80 -20.47 -7.48
N PHE A 134 8.91 -20.10 -8.76
CA PHE A 134 8.84 -21.05 -9.88
C PHE A 134 10.13 -21.84 -10.13
N ALA A 135 11.24 -21.43 -9.51
CA ALA A 135 12.50 -22.16 -9.51
C ALA A 135 12.68 -23.04 -8.26
N ARG A 136 11.62 -23.17 -7.44
CA ARG A 136 11.61 -23.94 -6.20
C ARG A 136 10.73 -25.18 -6.33
N GLU A 137 10.37 -25.77 -5.19
CA GLU A 137 9.57 -27.00 -5.14
C GLU A 137 8.17 -26.76 -5.75
N GLU A 138 7.63 -27.74 -6.45
CA GLU A 138 6.37 -27.64 -7.21
C GLU A 138 5.20 -27.11 -6.39
N PHE A 139 5.09 -27.48 -5.10
CA PHE A 139 4.02 -26.99 -4.23
C PHE A 139 4.06 -25.47 -4.03
N ARG A 140 5.20 -24.79 -4.27
CA ARG A 140 5.36 -23.33 -4.21
C ARG A 140 4.91 -22.61 -5.47
N HIS A 141 4.71 -23.32 -6.56
CA HIS A 141 4.25 -22.69 -7.82
C HIS A 141 2.82 -22.20 -7.74
N ARG A 142 2.05 -22.67 -6.75
CA ARG A 142 0.68 -22.22 -6.52
C ARG A 142 0.63 -21.17 -5.41
N SER A 143 0.09 -20.01 -5.73
CA SER A 143 -0.26 -18.98 -4.75
C SER A 143 -1.79 -18.86 -4.66
N TYR A 144 -2.33 -18.90 -3.44
CA TYR A 144 -3.74 -18.56 -3.19
C TYR A 144 -3.97 -17.05 -3.27
N ILE A 145 -3.03 -16.26 -2.72
CA ILE A 145 -3.21 -14.80 -2.60
C ILE A 145 -3.09 -14.06 -3.93
N SER A 146 -2.47 -14.66 -4.95
CA SER A 146 -2.35 -14.06 -6.29
C SER A 146 -3.69 -13.68 -6.90
N ALA A 147 -4.76 -14.39 -6.58
CA ALA A 147 -6.09 -14.12 -7.11
C ALA A 147 -6.64 -12.75 -6.64
N ALA A 148 -6.18 -12.22 -5.51
CA ALA A 148 -6.55 -10.91 -4.99
C ALA A 148 -5.51 -9.82 -5.34
N ALA A 149 -4.32 -10.18 -5.84
CA ALA A 149 -3.24 -9.24 -6.11
C ALA A 149 -3.45 -8.49 -7.43
N SER A 150 -3.09 -7.19 -7.44
CA SER A 150 -3.01 -6.37 -8.65
C SER A 150 -1.79 -6.72 -9.50
N GLY A 151 -0.77 -7.32 -8.90
CA GLY A 151 0.44 -7.77 -9.57
C GLY A 151 1.34 -8.57 -8.63
N ILE A 152 2.29 -9.30 -9.23
CA ILE A 152 3.21 -10.19 -8.52
C ILE A 152 4.64 -9.79 -8.86
N ILE A 153 5.49 -9.74 -7.83
CA ILE A 153 6.95 -9.56 -7.97
C ILE A 153 7.62 -10.73 -7.27
N CYS A 154 8.50 -11.44 -7.96
CA CYS A 154 9.24 -12.55 -7.36
C CYS A 154 10.66 -12.67 -7.92
N GLY A 155 11.61 -13.15 -7.09
CA GLY A 155 12.95 -13.49 -7.51
C GLY A 155 14.01 -12.37 -7.45
N PHE A 156 13.68 -11.21 -6.85
CA PHE A 156 14.57 -10.05 -6.79
C PHE A 156 15.21 -9.84 -5.41
N GLY A 157 15.15 -10.82 -4.51
CA GLY A 157 15.65 -10.70 -3.14
C GLY A 157 15.04 -9.50 -2.40
N ALA A 158 15.84 -8.81 -1.59
CA ALA A 158 15.43 -7.61 -0.88
C ALA A 158 15.01 -6.45 -1.81
N ASN A 159 15.61 -6.36 -3.01
CA ASN A 159 15.26 -5.33 -3.99
C ASN A 159 13.80 -5.43 -4.47
N GLY A 160 13.18 -6.59 -4.33
CA GLY A 160 11.76 -6.79 -4.65
C GLY A 160 10.83 -5.83 -3.92
N TYR A 161 11.17 -5.43 -2.69
CA TYR A 161 10.38 -4.47 -1.91
C TYR A 161 10.40 -3.06 -2.53
N ALA A 162 11.55 -2.60 -3.00
CA ALA A 162 11.65 -1.30 -3.69
C ALA A 162 10.84 -1.32 -5.00
N LEU A 163 10.95 -2.40 -5.79
CA LEU A 163 10.15 -2.59 -7.01
C LEU A 163 8.64 -2.63 -6.71
N ALA A 164 8.25 -3.22 -5.58
CA ALA A 164 6.85 -3.25 -5.14
C ALA A 164 6.34 -1.86 -4.77
N LEU A 165 7.15 -1.03 -4.10
CA LEU A 165 6.82 0.37 -3.80
C LEU A 165 6.67 1.19 -5.08
N ASP A 166 7.55 1.03 -6.08
CA ASP A 166 7.43 1.67 -7.39
C ASP A 166 6.14 1.26 -8.11
N ALA A 167 5.79 -0.04 -8.05
CA ALA A 167 4.56 -0.54 -8.65
C ALA A 167 3.32 0.05 -7.95
N VAL A 168 3.28 0.07 -6.61
CA VAL A 168 2.22 0.69 -5.82
C VAL A 168 2.07 2.17 -6.19
N ASN A 169 3.17 2.93 -6.22
CA ASN A 169 3.14 4.35 -6.56
C ASN A 169 2.49 4.60 -7.95
N ARG A 170 2.82 3.75 -8.93
CA ARG A 170 2.22 3.83 -10.28
C ARG A 170 0.74 3.45 -10.30
N LEU A 171 0.31 2.51 -9.47
CA LEU A 171 -1.10 2.12 -9.37
C LEU A 171 -1.93 3.22 -8.73
N LEU A 172 -1.44 3.83 -7.64
CA LEU A 172 -2.10 4.95 -6.96
C LEU A 172 -2.20 6.21 -7.83
N ALA A 173 -1.22 6.46 -8.70
CA ALA A 173 -1.25 7.60 -9.62
C ALA A 173 -2.26 7.46 -10.78
N ARG A 174 -2.87 6.28 -10.99
CA ARG A 174 -3.84 5.99 -12.06
C ARG A 174 -5.29 6.09 -11.59
N GLY A 175 -5.53 6.06 -10.29
CA GLY A 175 -6.86 6.17 -9.66
C GLY A 175 -7.17 7.58 -9.25
#